data_34a8a213d65e34dad46ba9b867a5b0ad
#
_entry.id   34a8a213d65e34dad46ba9b867a5b0ad
#
_cell.length_a   1.000
_cell.length_b   1.000
_cell.length_c   1.000
_cell.angle_alpha   90.00
_cell.angle_beta   90.00
_cell.angle_gamma   90.00
#
_symmetry.space_group_name_H-M   'P 1'
#
loop_
_entity.id
_entity.type
_entity.pdbx_description
1 polymer ?
#
loop_
_entity_poly.entity_id
_entity_poly.type
_entity_poly.pdbx_seq_one_letter_code
_entity_poly.pdbx_strand_id
1 'polypeptide(L)'
;SSELFTLTYGALVTQLCKDYENDEDVNKQLDKIQLPHFFPRGYNIGVRLIEDFLARSNVGRCHDFRETADVIAKVAFKMYLGITPSITNWSPAGDEFSLILENNPLVDFVELPDNHSSLIYSNLLCGVLRGALEMVQMAVEAKFVQDTLKGDGVTEIRMRFIRRIEDNLPAGEE
;
A
#
# COMPACT_ATOMS: atom_id res chain seq x y z
N SER A 1 -0.19 17.94 0.01
CA SER A 1 -0.22 17.87 1.47
C SER A 1 -0.94 16.60 1.92
N SER A 2 -0.55 16.05 3.05
CA SER A 2 -1.16 14.86 3.62
C SER A 2 -2.65 15.07 3.98
N GLU A 3 -3.03 16.29 4.38
CA GLU A 3 -4.42 16.65 4.70
C GLU A 3 -5.33 16.58 3.48
N LEU A 4 -4.91 17.12 2.34
CA LEU A 4 -5.68 17.04 1.09
C LEU A 4 -5.83 15.59 0.63
N PHE A 5 -4.78 14.79 0.74
CA PHE A 5 -4.85 13.37 0.40
C PHE A 5 -5.82 12.62 1.32
N THR A 6 -5.80 12.89 2.62
CA THR A 6 -6.71 12.29 3.60
C THR A 6 -8.18 12.61 3.31
N LEU A 7 -8.49 13.87 2.98
CA LEU A 7 -9.85 14.30 2.61
C LEU A 7 -10.33 13.68 1.30
N THR A 8 -9.48 13.65 0.29
CA THR A 8 -9.79 13.04 -1.02
C THR A 8 -9.99 11.53 -0.87
N TYR A 9 -9.17 10.87 -0.07
CA TYR A 9 -9.32 9.45 0.22
C TYR A 9 -10.63 9.15 0.94
N GLY A 10 -11.01 9.95 1.95
CA GLY A 10 -12.27 9.81 2.64
C GLY A 10 -13.47 9.92 1.72
N ALA A 11 -13.46 10.86 0.78
CA ALA A 11 -14.50 11.00 -0.23
C ALA A 11 -14.59 9.77 -1.16
N LEU A 12 -13.44 9.20 -1.56
CA LEU A 12 -13.39 7.99 -2.36
C LEU A 12 -14.00 6.80 -1.62
N VAL A 13 -13.63 6.55 -0.39
CA VAL A 13 -14.16 5.45 0.43
C VAL A 13 -15.67 5.61 0.61
N THR A 14 -16.15 6.81 0.91
CA THR A 14 -17.58 7.10 1.04
C THR A 14 -18.34 6.77 -0.26
N GLN A 15 -17.79 7.13 -1.42
CA GLN A 15 -18.42 6.82 -2.70
C GLN A 15 -18.44 5.31 -2.97
N LEU A 16 -17.35 4.59 -2.68
CA LEU A 16 -17.31 3.13 -2.83
C LEU A 16 -18.32 2.44 -1.91
N CYS A 17 -18.49 2.91 -0.68
CA CYS A 17 -19.52 2.38 0.23
C CYS A 17 -20.96 2.61 -0.25
N LYS A 18 -21.19 3.62 -1.08
CA LYS A 18 -22.49 3.84 -1.74
C LYS A 18 -22.68 2.94 -2.96
N ASP A 19 -21.61 2.65 -3.69
CA ASP A 19 -21.66 1.91 -4.95
C ASP A 19 -21.69 0.38 -4.73
N TYR A 20 -21.17 -0.09 -3.61
CA TYR A 20 -21.06 -1.53 -3.27
C TYR A 20 -21.79 -1.85 -1.98
N GLU A 21 -22.56 -2.95 -2.00
CA GLU A 21 -23.45 -3.32 -0.89
C GLU A 21 -22.74 -3.89 0.34
N ASN A 22 -21.53 -4.43 0.17
CA ASN A 22 -20.79 -5.09 1.27
C ASN A 22 -19.33 -4.63 1.36
N ASP A 23 -18.79 -4.71 2.58
CA ASP A 23 -17.43 -4.26 2.89
C ASP A 23 -16.35 -5.05 2.14
N GLU A 24 -16.60 -6.34 1.89
CA GLU A 24 -15.64 -7.19 1.18
C GLU A 24 -15.40 -6.69 -0.25
N ASP A 25 -16.46 -6.29 -0.95
CA ASP A 25 -16.33 -5.71 -2.29
C ASP A 25 -15.67 -4.34 -2.26
N VAL A 26 -15.98 -3.50 -1.26
CA VAL A 26 -15.28 -2.22 -1.06
C VAL A 26 -13.79 -2.45 -0.81
N ASN A 27 -13.43 -3.40 0.07
CA ASN A 27 -12.05 -3.77 0.34
C ASN A 27 -11.32 -4.22 -0.92
N LYS A 28 -11.97 -5.03 -1.75
CA LYS A 28 -11.42 -5.47 -3.04
C LYS A 28 -11.20 -4.30 -4.01
N GLN A 29 -12.11 -3.35 -4.04
CA GLN A 29 -11.97 -2.16 -4.90
C GLN A 29 -10.83 -1.27 -4.42
N LEU A 30 -10.69 -1.03 -3.12
CA LEU A 30 -9.57 -0.29 -2.56
C LEU A 30 -8.21 -0.94 -2.89
N ASP A 31 -8.15 -2.25 -2.83
CA ASP A 31 -6.97 -3.04 -3.17
C ASP A 31 -6.66 -3.01 -4.68
N LYS A 32 -7.70 -3.01 -5.52
CA LYS A 32 -7.60 -3.01 -6.99
C LYS A 32 -7.34 -1.65 -7.63
N ILE A 33 -7.37 -0.55 -6.90
CA ILE A 33 -7.16 0.81 -7.44
C ILE A 33 -5.86 0.91 -8.26
N GLN A 34 -5.01 -0.08 -8.20
CA GLN A 34 -3.78 -0.20 -8.98
C GLN A 34 -3.87 -1.09 -10.21
N LEU A 35 -4.96 -1.80 -10.44
CA LEU A 35 -5.09 -2.63 -11.63
C LEU A 35 -5.56 -1.81 -12.83
N PRO A 36 -4.94 -2.00 -14.01
CA PRO A 36 -5.10 -1.11 -15.16
C PRO A 36 -6.51 -1.05 -15.78
N HIS A 37 -7.42 -1.92 -15.34
CA HIS A 37 -8.71 -2.09 -16.01
C HIS A 37 -9.88 -1.28 -15.44
N PHE A 38 -9.78 -0.74 -14.22
CA PHE A 38 -10.94 -0.09 -13.60
C PHE A 38 -10.88 1.44 -13.58
N PHE A 39 -9.68 2.01 -13.58
CA PHE A 39 -9.47 3.45 -13.74
C PHE A 39 -8.19 3.70 -14.52
N PRO A 40 -8.27 4.15 -15.78
CA PRO A 40 -7.07 4.59 -16.53
C PRO A 40 -6.26 5.66 -15.78
N ARG A 41 -6.89 6.34 -14.81
CA ARG A 41 -6.27 7.34 -13.97
C ARG A 41 -5.57 6.77 -12.73
N GLY A 42 -6.04 5.65 -12.14
CA GLY A 42 -5.45 5.05 -10.94
C GLY A 42 -4.12 4.34 -11.20
N TYR A 43 -4.00 3.60 -12.29
CA TYR A 43 -2.73 3.02 -12.75
C TYR A 43 -1.68 4.11 -12.97
N ASN A 44 -2.07 5.19 -13.63
CA ASN A 44 -1.20 6.34 -13.86
C ASN A 44 -0.79 7.04 -12.55
N ILE A 45 -1.60 6.98 -11.48
CA ILE A 45 -1.23 7.52 -10.16
C ILE A 45 -0.14 6.66 -9.52
N GLY A 46 -0.27 5.33 -9.54
CA GLY A 46 0.75 4.41 -8.99
C GLY A 46 2.07 4.51 -9.73
N VAL A 47 2.04 4.51 -11.06
CA VAL A 47 3.24 4.70 -11.91
C VAL A 47 3.87 6.06 -11.66
N ARG A 48 3.08 7.13 -11.65
CA ARG A 48 3.59 8.48 -11.37
C ARG A 48 4.12 8.63 -9.95
N LEU A 49 3.52 7.96 -8.99
CA LEU A 49 3.98 7.97 -7.62
C LEU A 49 5.36 7.33 -7.50
N ILE A 50 5.60 6.20 -8.15
CA ILE A 50 6.91 5.54 -8.12
C ILE A 50 7.96 6.34 -8.90
N GLU A 51 7.60 6.91 -10.06
CA GLU A 51 8.49 7.78 -10.82
C GLU A 51 8.86 9.03 -10.03
N ASP A 52 7.89 9.70 -9.41
CA ASP A 52 8.10 10.84 -8.52
C ASP A 52 8.99 10.47 -7.33
N PHE A 53 8.71 9.32 -6.71
CA PHE A 53 9.50 8.81 -5.61
C PHE A 53 10.96 8.60 -6.00
N LEU A 54 11.23 7.89 -7.09
CA LEU A 54 12.59 7.63 -7.57
C LEU A 54 13.32 8.91 -7.93
N ALA A 55 12.62 9.89 -8.50
CA ALA A 55 13.20 11.18 -8.87
C ALA A 55 13.54 12.05 -7.64
N ARG A 56 12.73 12.01 -6.59
CA ARG A 56 12.85 12.89 -5.42
C ARG A 56 13.65 12.30 -4.26
N SER A 57 13.66 10.98 -4.12
CA SER A 57 14.27 10.32 -2.97
C SER A 57 15.77 10.13 -3.10
N ASN A 58 16.33 10.20 -4.31
CA ASN A 58 17.70 9.81 -4.62
C ASN A 58 18.06 8.37 -4.16
N VAL A 59 17.07 7.53 -3.96
CA VAL A 59 17.28 6.13 -3.58
C VAL A 59 17.73 5.36 -4.81
N GLY A 60 18.86 4.66 -4.68
CA GLY A 60 19.34 3.76 -5.71
C GLY A 60 18.52 2.46 -5.77
N ARG A 61 18.92 1.55 -6.65
CA ARG A 61 18.30 0.23 -6.75
C ARG A 61 18.56 -0.56 -5.46
N CYS A 62 17.48 -1.06 -4.83
CA CYS A 62 17.58 -1.96 -3.70
C CYS A 62 18.10 -3.34 -4.14
N HIS A 63 19.05 -3.89 -3.38
CA HIS A 63 19.68 -5.18 -3.70
C HIS A 63 18.90 -6.37 -3.15
N ASP A 64 18.22 -6.20 -2.02
CA ASP A 64 17.45 -7.25 -1.38
C ASP A 64 16.15 -6.73 -0.76
N PHE A 65 15.36 -7.65 -0.22
CA PHE A 65 14.06 -7.32 0.36
C PHE A 65 14.18 -6.54 1.68
N ARG A 66 15.27 -6.72 2.44
CA ARG A 66 15.55 -5.94 3.67
C ARG A 66 15.79 -4.48 3.36
N GLU A 67 16.62 -4.20 2.38
CA GLU A 67 16.88 -2.84 1.93
C GLU A 67 15.60 -2.19 1.40
N THR A 68 14.81 -2.94 0.67
CA THR A 68 13.49 -2.48 0.18
C THR A 68 12.56 -2.13 1.34
N ALA A 69 12.50 -2.94 2.40
CA ALA A 69 11.70 -2.66 3.59
C ALA A 69 12.13 -1.34 4.28
N ASP A 70 13.42 -1.13 4.41
CA ASP A 70 13.97 0.11 4.97
C ASP A 70 13.57 1.35 4.15
N VAL A 71 13.64 1.27 2.84
CA VAL A 71 13.25 2.35 1.93
C VAL A 71 11.76 2.63 2.05
N ILE A 72 10.91 1.61 2.09
CA ILE A 72 9.47 1.76 2.27
C ILE A 72 9.17 2.49 3.57
N ALA A 73 9.69 2.01 4.69
CA ALA A 73 9.36 2.53 6.01
C ALA A 73 9.98 3.91 6.29
N LYS A 74 11.25 4.10 5.95
CA LYS A 74 12.00 5.29 6.35
C LYS A 74 11.92 6.42 5.32
N VAL A 75 11.65 6.12 4.07
CA VAL A 75 11.64 7.12 3.00
C VAL A 75 10.25 7.30 2.41
N ALA A 76 9.63 6.25 1.89
CA ALA A 76 8.36 6.36 1.19
C ALA A 76 7.21 6.79 2.11
N PHE A 77 7.00 6.12 3.23
CA PHE A 77 5.97 6.51 4.19
C PHE A 77 6.18 7.91 4.76
N LYS A 78 7.42 8.27 5.05
CA LYS A 78 7.74 9.61 5.54
C LYS A 78 7.45 10.69 4.49
N MET A 79 7.81 10.43 3.24
CA MET A 79 7.60 11.37 2.13
C MET A 79 6.13 11.64 1.86
N TYR A 80 5.28 10.62 1.85
CA TYR A 80 3.89 10.73 1.44
C TYR A 80 2.89 10.86 2.60
N LEU A 81 3.15 10.23 3.73
CA LEU A 81 2.26 10.23 4.88
C LEU A 81 2.83 10.96 6.11
N GLY A 82 4.08 11.34 6.09
CA GLY A 82 4.72 12.04 7.20
C GLY A 82 5.01 11.17 8.42
N ILE A 83 4.92 9.84 8.28
CA ILE A 83 5.17 8.88 9.35
C ILE A 83 6.30 7.93 9.00
N THR A 84 6.92 7.34 10.02
CA THR A 84 7.96 6.32 9.84
C THR A 84 7.54 5.05 10.57
N PRO A 85 6.93 4.07 9.87
CA PRO A 85 6.57 2.80 10.48
C PRO A 85 7.78 2.05 11.03
N SER A 86 7.58 1.26 12.07
CA SER A 86 8.57 0.31 12.56
C SER A 86 8.54 -0.96 11.74
N ILE A 87 9.71 -1.51 11.41
CA ILE A 87 9.84 -2.80 10.74
C ILE A 87 10.09 -3.86 11.79
N THR A 88 9.22 -4.84 11.88
CA THR A 88 9.29 -5.90 12.91
C THR A 88 8.91 -7.26 12.36
N ASN A 89 9.02 -8.28 13.21
CA ASN A 89 8.53 -9.64 12.93
C ASN A 89 9.06 -10.22 11.62
N TRP A 90 10.35 -10.05 11.37
CA TRP A 90 11.00 -10.71 10.25
C TRP A 90 10.86 -12.22 10.36
N SER A 91 10.49 -12.88 9.26
CA SER A 91 10.56 -14.33 9.16
C SER A 91 12.01 -14.81 9.21
N PRO A 92 12.27 -16.07 9.64
CA PRO A 92 13.64 -16.62 9.64
C PRO A 92 14.28 -16.63 8.25
N ALA A 93 13.49 -16.81 7.20
CA ALA A 93 13.96 -16.77 5.81
C ALA A 93 14.23 -15.34 5.29
N GLY A 94 13.75 -14.29 6.00
CA GLY A 94 13.90 -12.91 5.58
C GLY A 94 12.99 -12.49 4.42
N ASP A 95 11.93 -13.23 4.17
CA ASP A 95 10.96 -13.01 3.08
C ASP A 95 9.64 -12.39 3.54
N GLU A 96 9.45 -12.23 4.85
CA GLU A 96 8.29 -11.56 5.44
C GLU A 96 8.70 -10.58 6.53
N PHE A 97 7.96 -9.51 6.66
CA PHE A 97 8.09 -8.56 7.76
C PHE A 97 6.76 -7.84 8.00
N SER A 98 6.67 -7.17 9.14
CA SER A 98 5.52 -6.33 9.47
C SER A 98 5.93 -4.86 9.54
N LEU A 99 5.05 -4.00 9.00
CA LEU A 99 5.09 -2.56 9.22
C LEU A 99 4.10 -2.22 10.32
N ILE A 100 4.59 -1.63 11.40
CA ILE A 100 3.75 -1.14 12.51
C ILE A 100 3.57 0.36 12.36
N LEU A 101 2.34 0.79 12.16
CA LEU A 101 1.96 2.20 12.10
C LEU A 101 1.40 2.62 13.45
N GLU A 102 2.16 3.37 14.23
CA GLU A 102 1.71 3.89 15.53
C GLU A 102 0.63 4.95 15.34
N ASN A 103 0.72 5.73 14.29
CA ASN A 103 -0.27 6.72 13.90
C ASN A 103 -0.52 6.66 12.39
N ASN A 104 -1.75 6.33 12.00
CA ASN A 104 -2.16 6.30 10.60
C ASN A 104 -2.95 7.57 10.28
N PRO A 105 -2.37 8.55 9.57
CA PRO A 105 -3.03 9.82 9.28
C PRO A 105 -4.27 9.68 8.40
N LEU A 106 -4.43 8.56 7.67
CA LEU A 106 -5.62 8.33 6.83
C LEU A 106 -6.89 8.13 7.65
N VAL A 107 -6.78 7.69 8.90
CA VAL A 107 -7.92 7.39 9.79
C VAL A 107 -8.12 8.44 10.86
N ASP A 108 -7.39 9.55 10.84
CA ASP A 108 -7.59 10.65 11.77
C ASP A 108 -9.05 11.15 11.66
N PHE A 109 -9.74 11.16 12.81
CA PHE A 109 -11.15 11.54 12.90
C PHE A 109 -12.14 10.65 12.13
N VAL A 110 -11.74 9.44 11.74
CA VAL A 110 -12.61 8.46 11.10
C VAL A 110 -13.20 7.51 12.13
N GLU A 111 -14.50 7.33 12.09
CA GLU A 111 -15.24 6.30 12.81
C GLU A 111 -16.00 5.44 11.80
N LEU A 112 -15.90 4.12 11.93
CA LEU A 112 -16.66 3.21 11.08
C LEU A 112 -18.04 2.96 11.68
N PRO A 113 -19.14 3.15 10.93
CA PRO A 113 -20.46 2.71 11.34
C PRO A 113 -20.51 1.18 11.54
N ASP A 114 -21.43 0.70 12.38
CA ASP A 114 -21.57 -0.73 12.68
C ASP A 114 -21.82 -1.59 11.42
N ASN A 115 -22.50 -1.04 10.42
CA ASN A 115 -22.74 -1.71 9.14
C ASN A 115 -21.52 -1.80 8.22
N HIS A 116 -20.40 -1.20 8.60
CA HIS A 116 -19.11 -1.24 7.90
C HIS A 116 -17.98 -1.79 8.77
N SER A 117 -18.30 -2.65 9.74
CA SER A 117 -17.31 -3.21 10.68
C SER A 117 -16.23 -4.06 10.02
N SER A 118 -16.48 -4.63 8.85
CA SER A 118 -15.52 -5.44 8.07
C SER A 118 -14.73 -4.62 7.05
N LEU A 119 -14.99 -3.32 6.93
CA LEU A 119 -14.27 -2.45 6.01
C LEU A 119 -12.83 -2.24 6.50
N ILE A 120 -11.87 -2.50 5.62
CA ILE A 120 -10.46 -2.13 5.83
C ILE A 120 -10.25 -0.76 5.18
N TYR A 121 -10.50 0.29 5.94
CA TYR A 121 -10.51 1.67 5.44
C TYR A 121 -9.24 2.05 4.70
N SER A 122 -8.08 1.69 5.23
CA SER A 122 -6.77 2.01 4.65
C SER A 122 -6.25 0.97 3.66
N ASN A 123 -7.10 0.08 3.14
CA ASN A 123 -6.67 -1.04 2.28
C ASN A 123 -5.98 -0.58 0.98
N LEU A 124 -6.20 0.66 0.57
CA LEU A 124 -5.44 1.30 -0.51
C LEU A 124 -3.93 1.19 -0.31
N LEU A 125 -3.44 1.28 0.94
CA LEU A 125 -2.00 1.19 1.21
C LEU A 125 -1.41 -0.15 0.78
N CYS A 126 -2.15 -1.25 0.98
CA CYS A 126 -1.72 -2.57 0.52
C CYS A 126 -1.61 -2.63 -1.00
N GLY A 127 -2.60 -2.08 -1.70
CA GLY A 127 -2.58 -1.98 -3.15
C GLY A 127 -1.43 -1.11 -3.65
N VAL A 128 -1.20 0.07 -3.05
CA VAL A 128 -0.09 0.96 -3.41
C VAL A 128 1.26 0.26 -3.22
N LEU A 129 1.46 -0.41 -2.10
CA LEU A 129 2.70 -1.15 -1.82
C LEU A 129 2.95 -2.26 -2.84
N ARG A 130 1.93 -3.07 -3.16
CA ARG A 130 2.06 -4.13 -4.16
C ARG A 130 2.40 -3.57 -5.54
N GLY A 131 1.68 -2.57 -6.00
CA GLY A 131 1.90 -1.98 -7.33
C GLY A 131 3.24 -1.28 -7.44
N ALA A 132 3.64 -0.52 -6.42
CA ALA A 132 4.95 0.14 -6.39
C ALA A 132 6.10 -0.88 -6.45
N LEU A 133 5.99 -1.97 -5.71
CA LEU A 133 7.01 -3.02 -5.71
C LEU A 133 7.00 -3.84 -7.00
N GLU A 134 5.85 -4.05 -7.61
CA GLU A 134 5.74 -4.67 -8.93
C GLU A 134 6.48 -3.85 -10.01
N MET A 135 6.39 -2.52 -9.95
CA MET A 135 7.14 -1.63 -10.85
C MET A 135 8.66 -1.69 -10.69
N VAL A 136 9.15 -2.13 -9.54
CA VAL A 136 10.57 -2.40 -9.29
C VAL A 136 10.90 -3.89 -9.31
N GLN A 137 10.11 -4.68 -10.00
CA GLN A 137 10.32 -6.10 -10.29
C GLN A 137 10.19 -7.02 -9.07
N MET A 138 9.38 -6.66 -8.09
CA MET A 138 9.10 -7.49 -6.92
C MET A 138 7.61 -7.81 -6.82
N ALA A 139 7.26 -9.09 -6.87
CA ALA A 139 5.91 -9.55 -6.53
C ALA A 139 5.84 -9.78 -5.03
N VAL A 140 4.91 -9.09 -4.36
CA VAL A 140 4.69 -9.17 -2.92
C VAL A 140 3.22 -9.32 -2.59
N GLU A 141 2.93 -9.90 -1.43
CA GLU A 141 1.64 -9.76 -0.76
C GLU A 141 1.74 -8.69 0.32
N ALA A 142 0.69 -7.89 0.44
CA ALA A 142 0.52 -6.92 1.51
C ALA A 142 -0.91 -7.04 2.05
N LYS A 143 -1.06 -7.15 3.36
CA LYS A 143 -2.37 -7.20 4.01
C LYS A 143 -2.33 -6.57 5.40
N PHE A 144 -3.44 -5.97 5.81
CA PHE A 144 -3.64 -5.58 7.20
C PHE A 144 -3.91 -6.82 8.05
N VAL A 145 -3.17 -6.97 9.13
CA VAL A 145 -3.38 -8.04 10.13
C VAL A 145 -3.91 -7.49 11.45
N GLN A 146 -3.68 -6.20 11.73
CA GLN A 146 -4.29 -5.45 12.81
C GLN A 146 -4.63 -4.04 12.33
N ASP A 147 -5.67 -3.44 12.90
CA ASP A 147 -6.14 -2.11 12.55
C ASP A 147 -6.73 -1.41 13.78
N THR A 148 -6.16 -0.28 14.17
CA THR A 148 -6.66 0.51 15.31
C THR A 148 -8.08 1.01 15.09
N LEU A 149 -8.49 1.21 13.84
CA LEU A 149 -9.86 1.60 13.50
C LEU A 149 -10.88 0.51 13.83
N LYS A 150 -10.45 -0.74 13.96
CA LYS A 150 -11.25 -1.90 14.38
C LYS A 150 -11.13 -2.22 15.87
N GLY A 151 -10.40 -1.41 16.64
CA GLY A 151 -10.18 -1.60 18.05
C GLY A 151 -8.92 -2.38 18.41
N ASP A 152 -8.08 -2.74 17.44
CA ASP A 152 -6.78 -3.35 17.71
C ASP A 152 -5.83 -2.33 18.37
N GLY A 153 -4.85 -2.81 19.12
CA GLY A 153 -3.89 -1.94 19.83
C GLY A 153 -2.93 -1.19 18.90
N VAL A 154 -2.66 -1.74 17.73
CA VAL A 154 -1.78 -1.15 16.70
C VAL A 154 -2.35 -1.41 15.31
N THR A 155 -1.88 -0.66 14.34
CA THR A 155 -2.10 -0.96 12.91
C THR A 155 -0.87 -1.65 12.36
N GLU A 156 -1.07 -2.84 11.80
CA GLU A 156 0.00 -3.68 11.28
C GLU A 156 -0.30 -4.12 9.86
N ILE A 157 0.67 -3.88 8.96
CA ILE A 157 0.65 -4.38 7.59
C ILE A 157 1.70 -5.49 7.48
N ARG A 158 1.28 -6.70 7.09
CA ARG A 158 2.17 -7.81 6.82
C ARG A 158 2.59 -7.81 5.36
N MET A 159 3.89 -7.82 5.11
CA MET A 159 4.49 -7.85 3.77
C MET A 159 5.19 -9.19 3.55
N ARG A 160 4.90 -9.87 2.46
CA ARG A 160 5.53 -11.14 2.07
C ARG A 160 6.07 -11.05 0.65
N PHE A 161 7.36 -11.29 0.49
CA PHE A 161 8.00 -11.43 -0.81
C PHE A 161 7.64 -12.76 -1.46
N ILE A 162 7.14 -12.74 -2.68
CA ILE A 162 6.77 -13.94 -3.43
C ILE A 162 7.89 -14.33 -4.39
N ARG A 163 8.29 -13.43 -5.27
CA ARG A 163 9.31 -13.65 -6.29
C ARG A 163 9.76 -12.34 -6.93
N ARG A 164 10.90 -12.38 -7.61
CA ARG A 164 11.23 -11.34 -8.60
C ARG A 164 10.45 -11.56 -9.88
N ILE A 165 10.02 -10.45 -10.47
CA ILE A 165 9.39 -10.47 -11.79
C ILE A 165 10.53 -10.37 -12.81
N GLU A 166 10.71 -11.41 -13.64
CA GLU A 166 11.64 -11.34 -14.75
C GLU A 166 10.95 -10.66 -15.95
N ASP A 167 11.65 -9.68 -16.53
CA ASP A 167 11.23 -9.13 -17.82
C ASP A 167 11.43 -10.21 -18.90
N ASN A 168 10.35 -10.90 -19.26
CA ASN A 168 10.32 -11.67 -20.50
C ASN A 168 10.26 -10.68 -21.68
N LEU A 169 11.38 -10.06 -22.00
CA LEU A 169 11.54 -9.46 -23.31
C LEU A 169 11.54 -10.61 -24.31
N PRO A 170 10.66 -10.61 -25.32
CA PRO A 170 10.75 -11.58 -26.39
C PRO A 170 12.16 -11.48 -26.98
N ALA A 171 12.87 -12.59 -27.01
CA ALA A 171 14.14 -12.68 -27.71
C ALA A 171 13.91 -12.16 -29.13
N GLY A 172 14.58 -11.08 -29.48
CA GLY A 172 14.49 -10.54 -30.84
C GLY A 172 14.87 -11.66 -31.82
N GLU A 173 13.96 -11.96 -32.70
CA GLU A 173 14.31 -12.72 -33.87
C GLU A 173 15.32 -11.89 -34.70
N GLU A 174 16.55 -12.41 -34.80
CA GLU A 174 17.51 -11.93 -35.78
C GLU A 174 17.09 -12.40 -37.19
#